data_090859860822717fadcbd23e2b1bff83
#
_entry.id   090859860822717fadcbd23e2b1bff83
#
_cell.length_a   1.000
_cell.length_b   1.000
_cell.length_c   1.000
_cell.angle_alpha   90.00
_cell.angle_beta   90.00
_cell.angle_gamma   90.00
#
_symmetry.space_group_name_H-M   'P 1'
#
loop_
_entity.id
_entity.type
_entity.pdbx_description
1 polymer ?
#
loop_
_entity_poly.entity_id
_entity_poly.type
_entity_poly.pdbx_seq_one_letter_code
_entity_poly.pdbx_strand_id
1 'polypeptide(L)'
;MRFANLEMTFHRCEGSPAAASGGTWAMTDPSMLDDMRRFGFNLYNTANNHSGDFGEGGVTATIRHLEERGMIFAGTGRTLEDASRAAYLETRHGRVALIGVASTLDPAAIAGSQGVDMPGRPGLNPLRFRAIHHVNARHFAMAEELARVTEVNAQKDYLIATGYSSPYPEGTMPLGGMNFELNDLETDPERNETEPLAIDLKRTVAEIREAKRQADIVVVSVHTHEMKGRDTMVPPEFLETFAHACVDAGASAVIGHGPHQLRGLEIYKGAPVFYSIGNFIFETETVARQPADAFIGKGMPADTKVGAYMDARSANGTRGYIVDPHIWEAVVPEWIVADGKVRDLVLHPVTLGQKDSRSQRGLPRLAEGDEAKAILSHLKDLSEPYGTKIQAENGVGRVKLGIKE
;
A
#
# COMPACT_ATOMS: atom_id res chain seq x y z
N MET A 1 -15.76 5.49 -13.61
CA MET A 1 -15.04 5.51 -12.32
C MET A 1 -13.65 6.08 -12.56
N ARG A 2 -13.14 6.91 -11.66
CA ARG A 2 -11.74 7.35 -11.60
C ARG A 2 -11.27 7.25 -10.16
N PHE A 3 -10.31 6.37 -9.92
CA PHE A 3 -9.81 5.99 -8.61
C PHE A 3 -8.49 6.69 -8.28
N ALA A 4 -8.27 7.04 -7.00
CA ALA A 4 -6.99 7.47 -6.46
C ALA A 4 -6.77 6.98 -5.02
N ASN A 5 -5.51 6.74 -4.66
CA ASN A 5 -5.08 6.63 -3.26
C ASN A 5 -4.75 8.02 -2.72
N LEU A 6 -5.34 8.37 -1.57
CA LEU A 6 -5.07 9.63 -0.85
C LEU A 6 -4.06 9.34 0.27
N GLU A 7 -2.77 9.47 -0.04
CA GLU A 7 -1.68 9.09 0.85
C GLU A 7 -1.24 10.24 1.77
N MET A 8 -2.20 10.76 2.51
CA MET A 8 -2.02 11.80 3.54
C MET A 8 -3.30 11.99 4.34
N THR A 9 -3.21 12.76 5.43
CA THR A 9 -4.38 13.22 6.19
C THR A 9 -4.82 14.62 5.74
N PHE A 10 -6.12 14.88 5.76
CA PHE A 10 -6.72 16.16 5.34
C PHE A 10 -7.35 16.85 6.55
N HIS A 11 -6.63 17.81 7.16
CA HIS A 11 -7.09 18.51 8.35
C HIS A 11 -6.31 19.81 8.59
N ARG A 12 -6.81 20.66 9.52
CA ARG A 12 -6.19 21.92 9.94
C ARG A 12 -5.62 21.82 11.35
N CYS A 13 -4.83 20.76 11.63
CA CYS A 13 -4.30 20.44 12.95
C CYS A 13 -5.39 20.04 13.97
N GLU A 14 -6.46 19.39 13.53
CA GLU A 14 -7.47 18.80 14.42
C GLU A 14 -6.94 17.53 15.12
N GLY A 15 -5.95 16.86 14.54
CA GLY A 15 -5.19 15.77 15.17
C GLY A 15 -3.80 16.22 15.60
N SER A 16 -3.28 15.62 16.66
CA SER A 16 -1.88 15.78 17.09
C SER A 16 -0.98 14.82 16.29
N PRO A 17 0.27 15.21 15.98
CA PRO A 17 1.21 14.28 15.37
C PRO A 17 1.38 13.02 16.21
N ALA A 18 1.33 11.86 15.56
CA ALA A 18 1.65 10.58 16.18
C ALA A 18 3.16 10.48 16.48
N ALA A 19 3.54 9.62 17.42
CA ALA A 19 4.95 9.42 17.78
C ALA A 19 5.78 8.84 16.62
N ALA A 20 5.13 8.18 15.67
CA ALA A 20 5.73 7.67 14.44
C ALA A 20 4.89 8.13 13.24
N SER A 21 5.50 8.12 12.06
CA SER A 21 4.83 8.43 10.79
C SER A 21 5.21 7.42 9.73
N GLY A 22 4.48 7.40 8.63
CA GLY A 22 4.82 6.63 7.43
C GLY A 22 6.11 7.07 6.73
N GLY A 23 6.87 7.98 7.31
CA GLY A 23 8.16 8.50 6.80
C GLY A 23 8.29 10.01 6.95
N THR A 24 7.31 10.77 6.53
CA THR A 24 7.13 12.21 6.74
C THR A 24 5.72 12.39 7.24
N TRP A 25 5.48 13.16 8.30
CA TRP A 25 4.09 13.44 8.72
C TRP A 25 3.34 14.14 7.59
N ALA A 26 2.49 13.39 6.91
CA ALA A 26 1.82 13.85 5.71
C ALA A 26 0.43 14.41 6.03
N MET A 27 0.31 15.74 5.95
CA MET A 27 -0.97 16.44 6.06
C MET A 27 -1.09 17.57 5.06
N THR A 28 -2.32 17.86 4.65
CA THR A 28 -2.64 19.03 3.83
C THR A 28 -3.95 19.68 4.25
N ASP A 29 -4.17 20.92 3.78
CA ASP A 29 -5.46 21.60 4.01
C ASP A 29 -6.58 20.88 3.26
N PRO A 30 -7.76 20.69 3.89
CA PRO A 30 -8.91 20.03 3.26
C PRO A 30 -9.40 20.63 1.95
N SER A 31 -9.03 21.87 1.62
CA SER A 31 -9.34 22.48 0.32
C SER A 31 -8.68 21.74 -0.84
N MET A 32 -7.55 21.02 -0.61
CA MET A 32 -6.90 20.21 -1.65
C MET A 32 -7.77 19.05 -2.14
N LEU A 33 -8.75 18.61 -1.36
CA LEU A 33 -9.75 17.63 -1.79
C LEU A 33 -10.60 18.16 -2.96
N ASP A 34 -10.81 19.47 -3.02
CA ASP A 34 -11.56 20.10 -4.12
C ASP A 34 -10.74 20.08 -5.42
N ASP A 35 -9.40 20.18 -5.33
CA ASP A 35 -8.51 20.04 -6.47
C ASP A 35 -8.45 18.58 -6.96
N MET A 36 -8.48 17.60 -6.08
CA MET A 36 -8.60 16.18 -6.48
C MET A 36 -9.87 15.92 -7.31
N ARG A 37 -10.98 16.58 -6.98
CA ARG A 37 -12.21 16.51 -7.78
C ARG A 37 -12.05 17.15 -9.16
N ARG A 38 -11.24 18.20 -9.32
CA ARG A 38 -10.95 18.83 -10.62
C ARG A 38 -10.20 17.88 -11.57
N PHE A 39 -9.35 16.99 -11.07
CA PHE A 39 -8.79 15.88 -11.86
C PHE A 39 -9.85 14.84 -12.27
N GLY A 40 -11.05 14.94 -11.71
CA GLY A 40 -12.18 14.07 -12.01
C GLY A 40 -12.18 12.77 -11.22
N PHE A 41 -11.32 12.62 -10.20
CA PHE A 41 -11.37 11.48 -9.27
C PHE A 41 -12.70 11.48 -8.51
N ASN A 42 -13.29 10.31 -8.33
CA ASN A 42 -14.59 10.14 -7.68
C ASN A 42 -14.71 8.89 -6.79
N LEU A 43 -13.60 8.17 -6.60
CA LEU A 43 -13.51 7.01 -5.73
C LEU A 43 -12.11 6.97 -5.12
N TYR A 44 -12.01 6.87 -3.77
CA TYR A 44 -10.76 7.10 -3.07
C TYR A 44 -10.44 6.00 -2.08
N ASN A 45 -9.17 5.55 -2.06
CA ASN A 45 -8.63 4.80 -0.93
C ASN A 45 -7.99 5.74 0.08
N THR A 46 -8.19 5.46 1.37
CA THR A 46 -7.59 6.20 2.48
C THR A 46 -6.77 5.32 3.41
N ALA A 47 -6.72 3.98 3.18
CA ALA A 47 -5.86 3.08 3.92
C ALA A 47 -4.44 3.08 3.34
N ASN A 48 -3.51 3.66 4.07
CA ASN A 48 -2.08 3.73 3.72
C ASN A 48 -1.22 3.98 4.96
N ASN A 49 0.11 3.98 4.81
CA ASN A 49 1.06 4.20 5.90
C ASN A 49 0.96 5.57 6.56
N HIS A 50 0.38 6.57 5.87
CA HIS A 50 0.19 7.93 6.38
C HIS A 50 -1.18 8.16 7.05
N SER A 51 -2.08 7.17 7.04
CA SER A 51 -3.43 7.34 7.62
C SER A 51 -3.39 7.72 9.10
N GLY A 52 -2.39 7.21 9.85
CA GLY A 52 -2.22 7.42 11.28
C GLY A 52 -1.28 8.54 11.68
N ASP A 53 -0.70 9.29 10.76
CA ASP A 53 0.34 10.30 11.03
C ASP A 53 -0.05 11.37 12.06
N PHE A 54 -1.35 11.62 12.21
CA PHE A 54 -1.92 12.57 13.19
C PHE A 54 -2.92 11.87 14.13
N GLY A 55 -2.68 10.59 14.41
CA GLY A 55 -3.47 9.79 15.35
C GLY A 55 -4.95 9.70 14.97
N GLU A 56 -5.78 9.28 15.92
CA GLU A 56 -7.23 9.15 15.74
C GLU A 56 -7.91 10.48 15.35
N GLY A 57 -7.41 11.60 15.84
CA GLY A 57 -7.90 12.94 15.49
C GLY A 57 -7.70 13.26 14.01
N GLY A 58 -6.54 12.93 13.46
CA GLY A 58 -6.25 13.10 12.02
C GLY A 58 -7.11 12.21 11.14
N VAL A 59 -7.30 10.94 11.52
CA VAL A 59 -8.20 9.99 10.83
C VAL A 59 -9.64 10.53 10.81
N THR A 60 -10.17 10.91 11.99
CA THR A 60 -11.56 11.38 12.13
C THR A 60 -11.81 12.68 11.40
N ALA A 61 -10.84 13.60 11.44
CA ALA A 61 -10.92 14.86 10.72
C ALA A 61 -10.92 14.62 9.19
N THR A 62 -10.03 13.74 8.69
CA THR A 62 -10.00 13.36 7.28
C THR A 62 -11.32 12.77 6.82
N ILE A 63 -11.88 11.81 7.58
CA ILE A 63 -13.19 11.21 7.31
C ILE A 63 -14.27 12.30 7.21
N ARG A 64 -14.34 13.19 8.21
CA ARG A 64 -15.32 14.29 8.23
C ARG A 64 -15.19 15.18 6.99
N HIS A 65 -13.99 15.61 6.62
CA HIS A 65 -13.78 16.47 5.47
C HIS A 65 -14.11 15.83 4.12
N LEU A 66 -13.95 14.51 4.02
CA LEU A 66 -14.39 13.73 2.86
C LEU A 66 -15.94 13.63 2.82
N GLU A 67 -16.57 13.31 3.95
CA GLU A 67 -18.03 13.21 4.09
C GLU A 67 -18.74 14.56 3.80
N GLU A 68 -18.22 15.69 4.34
CA GLU A 68 -18.74 17.05 4.09
C GLU A 68 -18.73 17.41 2.61
N ARG A 69 -17.84 16.81 1.82
CA ARG A 69 -17.74 17.00 0.37
C ARG A 69 -18.47 15.95 -0.45
N GLY A 70 -19.14 14.99 0.20
CA GLY A 70 -19.79 13.87 -0.48
C GLY A 70 -18.83 13.01 -1.29
N MET A 71 -17.55 12.90 -0.85
CA MET A 71 -16.55 12.08 -1.50
C MET A 71 -16.71 10.63 -1.06
N ILE A 72 -16.60 9.69 -2.01
CA ILE A 72 -16.75 8.26 -1.77
C ILE A 72 -15.37 7.66 -1.52
N PHE A 73 -15.15 7.12 -0.33
CA PHE A 73 -13.86 6.58 0.10
C PHE A 73 -14.01 5.28 0.89
N ALA A 74 -12.97 4.48 0.91
CA ALA A 74 -12.86 3.24 1.69
C ALA A 74 -11.47 3.11 2.32
N GLY A 75 -11.37 2.27 3.34
CA GLY A 75 -10.08 1.88 3.93
C GLY A 75 -9.79 2.50 5.29
N THR A 76 -10.41 3.62 5.66
CA THR A 76 -10.39 4.15 7.02
C THR A 76 -11.81 4.28 7.56
N GLY A 77 -11.97 4.20 8.88
CA GLY A 77 -13.28 4.28 9.54
C GLY A 77 -13.15 4.70 11.00
N ARG A 78 -14.30 4.93 11.64
CA ARG A 78 -14.40 5.22 13.07
C ARG A 78 -14.25 3.96 13.92
N THR A 79 -14.46 2.78 13.31
CA THR A 79 -14.24 1.45 13.87
C THR A 79 -13.64 0.55 12.79
N LEU A 80 -13.23 -0.66 13.16
CA LEU A 80 -12.73 -1.65 12.19
C LEU A 80 -13.84 -2.07 11.20
N GLU A 81 -15.06 -2.16 11.67
CA GLU A 81 -16.23 -2.49 10.83
C GLU A 81 -16.47 -1.41 9.77
N ASP A 82 -16.32 -0.13 10.15
CA ASP A 82 -16.42 0.98 9.20
C ASP A 82 -15.24 1.00 8.22
N ALA A 83 -14.01 0.82 8.73
CA ALA A 83 -12.80 0.85 7.91
C ALA A 83 -12.74 -0.29 6.88
N SER A 84 -13.31 -1.46 7.21
CA SER A 84 -13.30 -2.64 6.34
C SER A 84 -14.47 -2.70 5.36
N ARG A 85 -15.52 -1.89 5.57
CA ARG A 85 -16.72 -1.89 4.72
C ARG A 85 -16.42 -1.34 3.32
N ALA A 86 -17.07 -1.94 2.32
CA ALA A 86 -17.04 -1.44 0.96
C ALA A 86 -17.75 -0.08 0.85
N ALA A 87 -17.15 0.85 0.09
CA ALA A 87 -17.79 2.09 -0.34
C ALA A 87 -18.35 1.92 -1.75
N TYR A 88 -19.50 2.52 -2.03
CA TYR A 88 -20.21 2.32 -3.29
C TYR A 88 -20.34 3.62 -4.09
N LEU A 89 -19.95 3.55 -5.37
CA LEU A 89 -20.11 4.61 -6.35
C LEU A 89 -21.19 4.20 -7.35
N GLU A 90 -22.28 4.96 -7.39
CA GLU A 90 -23.29 4.84 -8.42
C GLU A 90 -22.83 5.50 -9.71
N THR A 91 -22.93 4.80 -10.82
CA THR A 91 -22.65 5.34 -12.15
C THR A 91 -23.81 5.04 -13.10
N ARG A 92 -23.89 5.75 -14.22
CA ARG A 92 -24.89 5.45 -15.27
C ARG A 92 -24.76 4.05 -15.89
N HIS A 93 -23.64 3.34 -15.64
CA HIS A 93 -23.34 2.02 -16.21
C HIS A 93 -23.30 0.90 -15.15
N GLY A 94 -23.71 1.20 -13.93
CA GLY A 94 -23.73 0.24 -12.83
C GLY A 94 -23.04 0.77 -11.58
N ARG A 95 -23.10 -0.03 -10.53
CA ARG A 95 -22.53 0.26 -9.22
C ARG A 95 -21.11 -0.32 -9.11
N VAL A 96 -20.19 0.49 -8.60
CA VAL A 96 -18.82 0.08 -8.29
C VAL A 96 -18.62 0.07 -6.78
N ALA A 97 -18.09 -1.02 -6.24
CA ALA A 97 -17.66 -1.13 -4.85
C ALA A 97 -16.14 -0.97 -4.76
N LEU A 98 -15.66 -0.29 -3.73
CA LEU A 98 -14.25 -0.18 -3.35
C LEU A 98 -14.03 -0.71 -1.95
N ILE A 99 -13.04 -1.57 -1.78
CA ILE A 99 -12.51 -2.02 -0.48
C ILE A 99 -11.04 -1.60 -0.42
N GLY A 100 -10.65 -0.90 0.66
CA GLY A 100 -9.28 -0.44 0.88
C GLY A 100 -8.61 -1.17 2.03
N VAL A 101 -7.33 -1.55 1.87
CA VAL A 101 -6.49 -2.15 2.92
C VAL A 101 -5.07 -1.61 2.85
N ALA A 102 -4.32 -1.69 3.96
CA ALA A 102 -2.89 -1.40 4.00
C ALA A 102 -2.13 -2.45 4.79
N SER A 103 -0.96 -2.86 4.29
CA SER A 103 -0.01 -3.74 5.00
C SER A 103 1.10 -2.95 5.67
N THR A 104 1.58 -1.89 5.02
CA THR A 104 2.54 -0.96 5.63
C THR A 104 1.80 0.00 6.54
N LEU A 105 1.93 -0.20 7.83
CA LEU A 105 1.16 0.53 8.84
C LEU A 105 1.90 0.60 10.18
N ASP A 106 1.65 1.66 10.94
CA ASP A 106 1.92 1.66 12.38
C ASP A 106 0.79 0.90 13.11
N PRO A 107 1.10 -0.03 14.03
CA PRO A 107 0.07 -0.75 14.79
C PRO A 107 -0.93 0.14 15.50
N ALA A 108 -0.54 1.35 15.92
CA ALA A 108 -1.42 2.33 16.56
C ALA A 108 -2.45 2.94 15.58
N ALA A 109 -2.19 2.86 14.27
CA ALA A 109 -3.10 3.35 13.23
C ALA A 109 -4.21 2.35 12.85
N ILE A 110 -4.15 1.12 13.36
CA ILE A 110 -5.14 0.08 13.07
C ILE A 110 -6.49 0.44 13.72
N ALA A 111 -7.57 0.38 12.94
CA ALA A 111 -8.92 0.54 13.46
C ALA A 111 -9.26 -0.57 14.46
N GLY A 112 -9.95 -0.22 15.54
CA GLY A 112 -10.42 -1.16 16.56
C GLY A 112 -11.90 -1.47 16.40
N SER A 113 -12.30 -2.73 16.66
CA SER A 113 -13.71 -3.15 16.62
C SER A 113 -14.52 -2.50 17.73
N GLN A 114 -15.82 -2.26 17.44
CA GLN A 114 -16.80 -1.83 18.43
C GLN A 114 -17.10 -2.96 19.40
N GLY A 115 -16.91 -2.71 20.70
CA GLY A 115 -17.34 -3.60 21.77
C GLY A 115 -18.79 -3.35 22.21
N VAL A 116 -19.26 -4.17 23.16
CA VAL A 116 -20.61 -4.00 23.73
C VAL A 116 -20.68 -2.75 24.61
N ASP A 117 -19.63 -2.51 25.38
CA ASP A 117 -19.51 -1.46 26.40
C ASP A 117 -18.30 -0.52 26.18
N MET A 118 -17.53 -0.74 25.11
CA MET A 118 -16.39 0.08 24.75
C MET A 118 -16.47 0.49 23.27
N PRO A 119 -16.23 1.77 22.96
CA PRO A 119 -16.20 2.24 21.59
C PRO A 119 -15.06 1.57 20.80
N GLY A 120 -15.27 1.41 19.50
CA GLY A 120 -14.20 1.09 18.57
C GLY A 120 -13.20 2.23 18.45
N ARG A 121 -12.06 1.97 17.81
CA ARG A 121 -11.00 2.96 17.61
C ARG A 121 -10.96 3.37 16.13
N PRO A 122 -10.93 4.68 15.82
CA PRO A 122 -10.70 5.19 14.50
C PRO A 122 -9.33 4.75 13.95
N GLY A 123 -9.28 4.37 12.67
CA GLY A 123 -8.04 3.93 12.05
C GLY A 123 -8.25 3.34 10.65
N LEU A 124 -7.24 2.64 10.16
CA LEU A 124 -7.23 1.98 8.86
C LEU A 124 -7.61 0.49 8.96
N ASN A 125 -8.06 -0.05 7.82
CA ASN A 125 -8.30 -1.48 7.60
C ASN A 125 -6.98 -2.20 7.33
N PRO A 126 -6.47 -3.05 8.24
CA PRO A 126 -5.16 -3.67 8.10
C PRO A 126 -5.18 -4.90 7.19
N LEU A 127 -4.05 -5.09 6.49
CA LEU A 127 -3.65 -6.35 5.88
C LEU A 127 -2.31 -6.77 6.50
N ARG A 128 -2.34 -7.36 7.68
CA ARG A 128 -1.13 -7.83 8.36
C ARG A 128 -0.65 -9.12 7.74
N PHE A 129 0.64 -9.37 7.86
CA PHE A 129 1.30 -10.58 7.36
C PHE A 129 2.29 -11.12 8.40
N ARG A 130 2.75 -12.35 8.21
CA ARG A 130 3.87 -12.94 8.91
C ARG A 130 4.97 -13.27 7.93
N ALA A 131 6.21 -13.22 8.40
CA ALA A 131 7.39 -13.68 7.67
C ALA A 131 7.95 -14.95 8.34
N ILE A 132 8.32 -15.92 7.52
CA ILE A 132 8.93 -17.18 7.92
C ILE A 132 10.26 -17.31 7.18
N HIS A 133 11.33 -17.57 7.92
CA HIS A 133 12.66 -17.73 7.34
C HIS A 133 12.99 -19.22 7.25
N HIS A 134 12.89 -19.79 6.06
CA HIS A 134 13.24 -21.17 5.79
C HIS A 134 14.76 -21.29 5.64
N VAL A 135 15.40 -22.07 6.53
CA VAL A 135 16.85 -22.20 6.57
C VAL A 135 17.27 -23.67 6.67
N ASN A 136 18.48 -23.98 6.22
CA ASN A 136 19.05 -25.30 6.37
C ASN A 136 19.41 -25.62 7.84
N ALA A 137 19.69 -26.91 8.17
CA ALA A 137 19.97 -27.35 9.50
C ALA A 137 21.15 -26.61 10.17
N ARG A 138 22.16 -26.19 9.40
CA ARG A 138 23.30 -25.45 9.93
C ARG A 138 22.89 -24.07 10.43
N HIS A 139 22.15 -23.29 9.61
CA HIS A 139 21.71 -21.96 9.98
C HIS A 139 20.60 -21.98 11.03
N PHE A 140 19.76 -23.02 11.03
CA PHE A 140 18.79 -23.24 12.09
C PHE A 140 19.48 -23.41 13.45
N ALA A 141 20.48 -24.30 13.54
CA ALA A 141 21.26 -24.50 14.75
C ALA A 141 22.05 -23.25 15.18
N MET A 142 22.56 -22.47 14.23
CA MET A 142 23.17 -21.15 14.53
C MET A 142 22.17 -20.16 15.13
N ALA A 143 20.94 -20.11 14.64
CA ALA A 143 19.90 -19.26 15.18
C ALA A 143 19.46 -19.71 16.59
N GLU A 144 19.35 -21.01 16.85
CA GLU A 144 19.13 -21.57 18.21
C GLU A 144 20.23 -21.16 19.17
N GLU A 145 21.49 -21.30 18.76
CA GLU A 145 22.63 -20.89 19.58
C GLU A 145 22.62 -19.41 19.89
N LEU A 146 22.34 -18.55 18.89
CA LEU A 146 22.21 -17.11 19.09
C LEU A 146 21.07 -16.77 20.05
N ALA A 147 19.90 -17.39 19.89
CA ALA A 147 18.77 -17.18 20.79
C ALA A 147 19.13 -17.53 22.25
N ARG A 148 19.83 -18.65 22.43
CA ARG A 148 20.26 -19.17 23.73
C ARG A 148 21.30 -18.26 24.41
N VAL A 149 22.36 -17.85 23.69
CA VAL A 149 23.46 -17.07 24.31
C VAL A 149 23.12 -15.61 24.51
N THR A 150 22.18 -15.07 23.72
CA THR A 150 21.74 -13.66 23.84
C THR A 150 20.50 -13.49 24.71
N GLU A 151 19.85 -14.60 25.07
CA GLU A 151 18.57 -14.61 25.80
C GLU A 151 17.50 -13.68 25.16
N VAL A 152 17.57 -13.47 23.84
CA VAL A 152 16.72 -12.49 23.12
C VAL A 152 15.22 -12.80 23.23
N ASN A 153 14.86 -14.04 23.52
CA ASN A 153 13.48 -14.49 23.70
C ASN A 153 12.98 -14.44 25.15
N ALA A 154 13.86 -14.18 26.14
CA ALA A 154 13.56 -14.36 27.56
C ALA A 154 12.26 -13.69 28.03
N GLN A 155 11.98 -12.47 27.57
CA GLN A 155 10.73 -11.79 27.92
C GLN A 155 9.51 -12.50 27.36
N LYS A 156 9.56 -12.93 26.09
CA LYS A 156 8.46 -13.68 25.45
C LYS A 156 8.28 -15.05 26.10
N ASP A 157 9.36 -15.73 26.41
CA ASP A 157 9.34 -17.03 27.11
C ASP A 157 8.69 -16.91 28.48
N TYR A 158 9.01 -15.87 29.23
CA TYR A 158 8.34 -15.56 30.51
C TYR A 158 6.84 -15.33 30.33
N LEU A 159 6.43 -14.55 29.33
CA LEU A 159 5.01 -14.30 29.06
C LEU A 159 4.27 -15.57 28.61
N ILE A 160 4.91 -16.46 27.88
CA ILE A 160 4.36 -17.79 27.54
C ILE A 160 4.24 -18.64 28.79
N ALA A 161 5.29 -18.75 29.61
CA ALA A 161 5.30 -19.55 30.83
C ALA A 161 4.24 -19.08 31.85
N THR A 162 3.90 -17.79 31.86
CA THR A 162 2.89 -17.20 32.75
C THR A 162 1.49 -17.15 32.13
N GLY A 163 1.32 -17.61 30.89
CA GLY A 163 0.03 -17.64 30.20
C GLY A 163 -0.42 -16.28 29.63
N TYR A 164 0.42 -15.24 29.66
CA TYR A 164 0.11 -13.92 29.06
C TYR A 164 0.31 -13.88 27.55
N SER A 165 1.02 -14.85 26.98
CA SER A 165 1.27 -14.92 25.54
C SER A 165 1.06 -16.33 25.02
N SER A 166 0.65 -16.46 23.75
CA SER A 166 0.55 -17.75 23.08
C SER A 166 1.95 -18.34 22.87
N PRO A 167 2.09 -19.68 22.89
CA PRO A 167 3.30 -20.37 22.48
C PRO A 167 3.76 -19.95 21.08
N TYR A 168 5.03 -20.17 20.79
CA TYR A 168 5.52 -20.04 19.42
C TYR A 168 4.82 -21.04 18.50
N PRO A 169 4.67 -20.74 17.21
CA PRO A 169 4.12 -21.70 16.25
C PRO A 169 4.93 -23.00 16.27
N GLU A 170 4.24 -24.13 16.17
CA GLU A 170 4.88 -25.45 16.15
C GLU A 170 5.84 -25.54 14.95
N GLY A 171 7.01 -26.16 15.16
CA GLY A 171 8.06 -26.30 14.13
C GLY A 171 8.89 -25.05 13.86
N THR A 172 8.63 -23.93 14.57
CA THR A 172 9.41 -22.70 14.40
C THR A 172 10.42 -22.51 15.54
N MET A 173 11.56 -21.93 15.20
CA MET A 173 12.57 -21.43 16.13
C MET A 173 12.54 -19.90 16.12
N PRO A 174 12.18 -19.26 17.24
CA PRO A 174 12.15 -17.82 17.34
C PRO A 174 13.54 -17.23 17.59
N LEU A 175 13.85 -16.11 16.96
CA LEU A 175 15.01 -15.27 17.27
C LEU A 175 14.57 -13.81 17.33
N GLY A 176 14.27 -13.31 18.51
CA GLY A 176 13.65 -11.99 18.68
C GLY A 176 12.27 -11.94 18.03
N GLY A 177 12.07 -11.05 17.06
CA GLY A 177 10.82 -10.94 16.31
C GLY A 177 10.72 -11.82 15.07
N MET A 178 11.77 -12.58 14.74
CA MET A 178 11.83 -13.44 13.57
C MET A 178 11.47 -14.89 13.92
N ASN A 179 10.87 -15.60 12.94
CA ASN A 179 10.58 -17.04 13.05
C ASN A 179 11.36 -17.78 11.96
N PHE A 180 12.11 -18.79 12.37
CA PHE A 180 12.86 -19.68 11.49
C PHE A 180 12.19 -21.04 11.43
N GLU A 181 12.13 -21.63 10.25
CA GLU A 181 11.70 -23.01 10.02
C GLU A 181 12.84 -23.79 9.39
N LEU A 182 12.95 -25.05 9.81
CA LEU A 182 13.90 -25.95 9.22
C LEU A 182 13.44 -26.35 7.82
N ASN A 183 14.30 -26.16 6.85
CA ASN A 183 14.08 -26.64 5.48
C ASN A 183 14.38 -28.13 5.43
N ASP A 184 13.36 -28.98 5.28
CA ASP A 184 13.49 -30.44 5.32
C ASP A 184 14.19 -31.04 4.09
N LEU A 185 14.34 -30.26 3.03
CA LEU A 185 14.93 -30.71 1.77
C LEU A 185 16.31 -30.11 1.58
N GLU A 186 17.35 -30.92 1.49
CA GLU A 186 18.71 -30.49 1.16
C GLU A 186 18.79 -29.71 -0.17
N THR A 187 17.77 -29.82 -1.01
CA THR A 187 17.66 -29.20 -2.34
C THR A 187 16.89 -27.91 -2.36
N ASP A 188 16.12 -27.58 -1.30
CA ASP A 188 15.35 -26.34 -1.25
C ASP A 188 16.25 -25.16 -0.90
N PRO A 189 16.22 -24.05 -1.66
CA PRO A 189 16.98 -22.87 -1.32
C PRO A 189 16.45 -22.23 -0.04
N GLU A 190 17.36 -21.70 0.77
CA GLU A 190 17.00 -20.87 1.92
C GLU A 190 16.27 -19.62 1.40
N ARG A 191 15.15 -19.28 2.05
CA ARG A 191 14.29 -18.20 1.60
C ARG A 191 13.55 -17.55 2.76
N ASN A 192 13.14 -16.31 2.55
CA ASN A 192 12.10 -15.67 3.33
C ASN A 192 10.77 -15.84 2.59
N GLU A 193 9.76 -16.32 3.30
CA GLU A 193 8.40 -16.47 2.79
C GLU A 193 7.45 -15.64 3.63
N THR A 194 6.47 -15.02 2.97
CA THR A 194 5.51 -14.13 3.63
C THR A 194 4.08 -14.58 3.35
N GLU A 195 3.23 -14.54 4.38
CA GLU A 195 1.83 -14.94 4.30
C GLU A 195 0.91 -13.90 4.94
N PRO A 196 -0.26 -13.59 4.34
CA PRO A 196 -1.22 -12.70 4.96
C PRO A 196 -1.81 -13.35 6.23
N LEU A 197 -2.05 -12.57 7.28
CA LEU A 197 -2.74 -13.11 8.45
C LEU A 197 -4.16 -13.51 8.08
N ALA A 198 -4.53 -14.74 8.44
CA ALA A 198 -5.81 -15.34 8.08
C ALA A 198 -7.04 -14.51 8.54
N ILE A 199 -6.93 -13.78 9.65
CA ILE A 199 -8.01 -12.94 10.16
C ILE A 199 -8.29 -11.75 9.22
N ASP A 200 -7.25 -11.10 8.70
CA ASP A 200 -7.37 -9.95 7.82
C ASP A 200 -7.81 -10.38 6.41
N LEU A 201 -7.23 -11.48 5.91
CA LEU A 201 -7.62 -12.08 4.64
C LEU A 201 -9.09 -12.51 4.65
N LYS A 202 -9.54 -13.23 5.69
CA LYS A 202 -10.94 -13.67 5.83
C LYS A 202 -11.91 -12.50 5.89
N ARG A 203 -11.57 -11.42 6.63
CA ARG A 203 -12.39 -10.21 6.70
C ARG A 203 -12.55 -9.58 5.32
N THR A 204 -11.46 -9.39 4.58
CA THR A 204 -11.50 -8.79 3.24
C THR A 204 -12.26 -9.67 2.23
N VAL A 205 -12.02 -10.98 2.23
CA VAL A 205 -12.73 -11.94 1.38
C VAL A 205 -14.24 -11.95 1.67
N ALA A 206 -14.65 -11.86 2.94
CA ALA A 206 -16.07 -11.79 3.31
C ALA A 206 -16.71 -10.50 2.78
N GLU A 207 -16.02 -9.37 2.90
CA GLU A 207 -16.50 -8.09 2.39
C GLU A 207 -16.59 -8.05 0.86
N ILE A 208 -15.61 -8.65 0.14
CA ILE A 208 -15.66 -8.78 -1.32
C ILE A 208 -16.91 -9.58 -1.77
N ARG A 209 -17.19 -10.70 -1.08
CA ARG A 209 -18.38 -11.52 -1.38
C ARG A 209 -19.67 -10.77 -1.12
N GLU A 210 -19.73 -9.97 -0.06
CA GLU A 210 -20.87 -9.10 0.23
C GLU A 210 -21.01 -8.00 -0.81
N ALA A 211 -19.93 -7.30 -1.13
CA ALA A 211 -19.89 -6.25 -2.15
C ALA A 211 -20.32 -6.78 -3.52
N LYS A 212 -19.92 -8.01 -3.88
CA LYS A 212 -20.28 -8.65 -5.16
C LYS A 212 -21.79 -8.91 -5.32
N ARG A 213 -22.52 -9.04 -4.19
CA ARG A 213 -23.98 -9.14 -4.24
C ARG A 213 -24.67 -7.80 -4.48
N GLN A 214 -23.99 -6.69 -4.24
CA GLN A 214 -24.54 -5.34 -4.26
C GLN A 214 -24.00 -4.46 -5.39
N ALA A 215 -22.90 -4.88 -6.05
CA ALA A 215 -22.24 -4.09 -7.07
C ALA A 215 -21.89 -4.94 -8.31
N ASP A 216 -21.88 -4.29 -9.47
CA ASP A 216 -21.49 -4.89 -10.74
C ASP A 216 -19.98 -5.10 -10.82
N ILE A 217 -19.21 -4.17 -10.25
CA ILE A 217 -17.75 -4.17 -10.23
C ILE A 217 -17.29 -4.01 -8.79
N VAL A 218 -16.36 -4.88 -8.35
CA VAL A 218 -15.69 -4.78 -7.06
C VAL A 218 -14.20 -4.54 -7.28
N VAL A 219 -13.70 -3.44 -6.76
CA VAL A 219 -12.28 -3.07 -6.81
C VAL A 219 -11.70 -3.21 -5.41
N VAL A 220 -10.55 -3.86 -5.30
CA VAL A 220 -9.75 -3.91 -4.07
C VAL A 220 -8.54 -3.03 -4.26
N SER A 221 -8.32 -2.12 -3.32
CA SER A 221 -7.15 -1.25 -3.26
C SER A 221 -6.25 -1.72 -2.12
N VAL A 222 -4.95 -1.91 -2.40
CA VAL A 222 -3.99 -2.36 -1.40
C VAL A 222 -2.75 -1.47 -1.39
N HIS A 223 -2.46 -0.89 -0.22
CA HIS A 223 -1.26 -0.10 0.01
C HIS A 223 -0.18 -0.95 0.67
N THR A 224 0.99 -1.11 0.02
CA THR A 224 2.06 -1.99 0.47
C THR A 224 3.42 -1.51 -0.02
N HIS A 225 4.37 -1.28 0.91
CA HIS A 225 5.77 -0.98 0.60
C HIS A 225 6.66 -2.22 0.68
N GLU A 226 6.17 -3.30 1.29
CA GLU A 226 6.91 -4.54 1.46
C GLU A 226 7.38 -5.09 0.12
N MET A 227 8.55 -5.70 0.13
CA MET A 227 9.24 -6.18 -1.07
C MET A 227 9.76 -7.61 -0.87
N LYS A 228 10.02 -8.29 -1.96
CA LYS A 228 10.69 -9.58 -1.95
C LYS A 228 12.21 -9.41 -1.95
N GLY A 229 12.86 -9.95 -0.91
CA GLY A 229 14.33 -9.84 -0.80
C GLY A 229 14.81 -8.39 -0.74
N ARG A 230 15.58 -7.97 -1.73
CA ARG A 230 16.18 -6.61 -1.82
C ARG A 230 15.64 -5.79 -2.98
N ASP A 231 14.63 -6.28 -3.67
CA ASP A 231 14.09 -5.63 -4.86
C ASP A 231 12.72 -5.03 -4.57
N THR A 232 12.65 -3.72 -4.53
CA THR A 232 11.43 -2.95 -4.26
C THR A 232 10.36 -3.12 -5.35
N MET A 233 10.76 -3.52 -6.56
CA MET A 233 9.87 -3.71 -7.71
C MET A 233 9.22 -5.09 -7.73
N VAL A 234 9.70 -6.04 -6.90
CA VAL A 234 9.12 -7.38 -6.78
C VAL A 234 8.20 -7.44 -5.56
N PRO A 235 6.90 -7.73 -5.74
CA PRO A 235 5.96 -7.85 -4.63
C PRO A 235 6.30 -9.04 -3.73
N PRO A 236 6.03 -8.97 -2.42
CA PRO A 236 6.18 -10.10 -1.52
C PRO A 236 5.07 -11.14 -1.74
N GLU A 237 5.30 -12.39 -1.35
CA GLU A 237 4.38 -13.51 -1.59
C GLU A 237 3.00 -13.29 -0.96
N PHE A 238 2.95 -12.66 0.24
CA PHE A 238 1.67 -12.38 0.88
C PHE A 238 0.77 -11.47 0.02
N LEU A 239 1.36 -10.55 -0.76
CA LEU A 239 0.59 -9.65 -1.62
C LEU A 239 0.03 -10.39 -2.84
N GLU A 240 0.81 -11.29 -3.44
CA GLU A 240 0.33 -12.14 -4.54
C GLU A 240 -0.79 -13.06 -4.06
N THR A 241 -0.59 -13.73 -2.91
CA THR A 241 -1.60 -14.58 -2.26
C THR A 241 -2.88 -13.80 -1.96
N PHE A 242 -2.75 -12.61 -1.40
CA PHE A 242 -3.88 -11.73 -1.10
C PHE A 242 -4.64 -11.33 -2.38
N ALA A 243 -3.93 -10.88 -3.41
CA ALA A 243 -4.52 -10.44 -4.67
C ALA A 243 -5.29 -11.57 -5.36
N HIS A 244 -4.70 -12.76 -5.43
CA HIS A 244 -5.37 -13.95 -5.97
C HIS A 244 -6.62 -14.31 -5.17
N ALA A 245 -6.55 -14.32 -3.84
CA ALA A 245 -7.71 -14.59 -2.99
C ALA A 245 -8.83 -13.55 -3.17
N CYS A 246 -8.50 -12.28 -3.39
CA CYS A 246 -9.46 -11.23 -3.69
C CYS A 246 -10.20 -11.50 -5.01
N VAL A 247 -9.47 -11.84 -6.08
CA VAL A 247 -10.07 -12.17 -7.38
C VAL A 247 -10.92 -13.45 -7.26
N ASP A 248 -10.45 -14.46 -6.55
CA ASP A 248 -11.20 -15.71 -6.30
C ASP A 248 -12.48 -15.47 -5.49
N ALA A 249 -12.51 -14.45 -4.65
CA ALA A 249 -13.69 -14.02 -3.92
C ALA A 249 -14.69 -13.20 -4.77
N GLY A 250 -14.29 -12.73 -5.97
CA GLY A 250 -15.13 -11.98 -6.89
C GLY A 250 -14.69 -10.53 -7.17
N ALA A 251 -13.50 -10.13 -6.76
CA ALA A 251 -12.96 -8.83 -7.15
C ALA A 251 -12.74 -8.76 -8.67
N SER A 252 -13.15 -7.65 -9.27
CA SER A 252 -13.02 -7.38 -10.71
C SER A 252 -11.65 -6.77 -11.06
N ALA A 253 -10.96 -6.22 -10.08
CA ALA A 253 -9.59 -5.72 -10.18
C ALA A 253 -8.96 -5.59 -8.78
N VAL A 254 -7.63 -5.72 -8.70
CA VAL A 254 -6.82 -5.36 -7.53
C VAL A 254 -5.84 -4.27 -7.95
N ILE A 255 -5.81 -3.16 -7.20
CA ILE A 255 -4.96 -2.01 -7.49
C ILE A 255 -4.01 -1.79 -6.32
N GLY A 256 -2.73 -2.13 -6.53
CA GLY A 256 -1.64 -1.92 -5.59
C GLY A 256 -0.98 -0.56 -5.78
N HIS A 257 -0.52 -0.01 -4.67
CA HIS A 257 0.28 1.22 -4.56
C HIS A 257 1.10 1.18 -3.26
N GLY A 258 2.01 2.13 -3.05
CA GLY A 258 2.84 2.22 -1.85
C GLY A 258 4.34 2.33 -2.14
N PRO A 259 4.98 1.43 -2.92
CA PRO A 259 6.43 1.46 -3.09
C PRO A 259 6.94 2.67 -3.88
N HIS A 260 6.03 3.53 -4.36
CA HIS A 260 6.31 4.69 -5.20
C HIS A 260 6.99 4.36 -6.54
N GLN A 261 7.00 3.09 -6.91
CA GLN A 261 7.59 2.56 -8.15
C GLN A 261 6.57 1.66 -8.84
N LEU A 262 6.74 1.45 -10.15
CA LEU A 262 5.97 0.45 -10.87
C LEU A 262 6.34 -0.95 -10.38
N ARG A 263 5.34 -1.82 -10.28
CA ARG A 263 5.47 -3.28 -10.17
C ARG A 263 4.69 -3.95 -11.27
N GLY A 264 4.93 -5.23 -11.47
CA GLY A 264 4.28 -6.00 -12.55
C GLY A 264 2.76 -5.90 -12.55
N LEU A 265 2.19 -6.12 -13.71
CA LEU A 265 0.77 -6.32 -13.96
C LEU A 265 0.52 -7.79 -14.28
N GLU A 266 -0.43 -8.38 -13.59
CA GLU A 266 -0.93 -9.74 -13.86
C GLU A 266 -2.37 -9.71 -14.35
N ILE A 267 -2.73 -10.60 -15.26
CA ILE A 267 -4.12 -10.89 -15.62
C ILE A 267 -4.49 -12.23 -15.00
N TYR A 268 -4.96 -12.20 -13.75
CA TYR A 268 -5.34 -13.41 -13.01
C TYR A 268 -6.82 -13.72 -13.20
N LYS A 269 -7.12 -14.89 -13.80
CA LYS A 269 -8.50 -15.32 -14.10
C LYS A 269 -9.36 -14.27 -14.84
N GLY A 270 -8.70 -13.42 -15.65
CA GLY A 270 -9.36 -12.36 -16.42
C GLY A 270 -9.53 -11.02 -15.69
N ALA A 271 -9.12 -10.92 -14.44
CA ALA A 271 -9.09 -9.68 -13.68
C ALA A 271 -7.67 -9.06 -13.67
N PRO A 272 -7.51 -7.76 -13.86
CA PRO A 272 -6.21 -7.12 -13.75
C PRO A 272 -5.80 -6.98 -12.27
N VAL A 273 -4.59 -7.40 -11.97
CA VAL A 273 -3.90 -7.21 -10.70
C VAL A 273 -2.69 -6.32 -10.95
N PHE A 274 -2.76 -5.09 -10.52
CA PHE A 274 -1.64 -4.16 -10.54
C PHE A 274 -0.91 -4.25 -9.20
N TYR A 275 0.31 -4.74 -9.16
CA TYR A 275 1.07 -4.81 -7.90
C TYR A 275 1.60 -3.44 -7.45
N SER A 276 1.78 -2.49 -8.36
CA SER A 276 1.87 -1.04 -8.12
C SER A 276 1.78 -0.27 -9.43
N ILE A 277 1.04 0.83 -9.40
CA ILE A 277 0.86 1.74 -10.56
C ILE A 277 1.77 2.98 -10.52
N GLY A 278 2.67 3.08 -9.51
CA GLY A 278 3.51 4.26 -9.28
C GLY A 278 2.74 5.44 -8.67
N ASN A 279 3.31 6.63 -8.77
CA ASN A 279 2.75 7.85 -8.22
C ASN A 279 2.00 8.65 -9.29
N PHE A 280 0.80 9.18 -8.98
CA PHE A 280 0.14 10.15 -9.86
C PHE A 280 0.59 11.58 -9.55
N ILE A 281 0.67 11.96 -8.28
CA ILE A 281 1.27 13.21 -7.77
C ILE A 281 2.23 12.81 -6.65
N PHE A 282 3.43 13.39 -6.64
CA PHE A 282 4.43 13.08 -5.63
C PHE A 282 5.20 14.32 -5.17
N GLU A 283 4.61 15.05 -4.24
CA GLU A 283 5.16 16.33 -3.74
C GLU A 283 5.76 16.20 -2.33
N THR A 284 6.61 15.19 -2.11
CA THR A 284 7.22 14.94 -0.78
C THR A 284 8.08 16.09 -0.26
N GLU A 285 8.62 16.93 -1.16
CA GLU A 285 9.48 18.06 -0.79
C GLU A 285 8.72 19.36 -0.52
N THR A 286 7.39 19.38 -0.72
CA THR A 286 6.55 20.58 -0.60
C THR A 286 5.54 20.47 0.54
N VAL A 287 5.69 19.47 1.41
CA VAL A 287 4.90 19.32 2.64
C VAL A 287 4.98 20.60 3.47
N ALA A 288 3.84 21.20 3.77
CA ALA A 288 3.80 22.54 4.36
C ALA A 288 4.20 22.57 5.86
N ARG A 289 4.02 21.46 6.57
CA ARG A 289 4.22 21.39 8.03
C ARG A 289 4.85 20.07 8.43
N GLN A 290 5.70 20.10 9.44
CA GLN A 290 6.24 18.95 10.14
C GLN A 290 6.21 19.18 11.64
N PRO A 291 6.04 18.16 12.49
CA PRO A 291 6.14 18.31 13.94
C PRO A 291 7.58 18.61 14.36
N ALA A 292 7.74 19.21 15.53
CA ALA A 292 9.04 19.48 16.12
C ALA A 292 9.92 18.23 16.26
N ASP A 293 9.30 17.08 16.53
CA ASP A 293 9.99 15.78 16.64
C ASP A 293 10.75 15.40 15.39
N ALA A 294 10.23 15.74 14.20
CA ALA A 294 10.91 15.51 12.93
C ALA A 294 12.24 16.27 12.84
N PHE A 295 12.26 17.52 13.33
CA PHE A 295 13.45 18.36 13.32
C PHE A 295 14.45 17.91 14.40
N ILE A 296 13.97 17.71 15.62
CA ILE A 296 14.78 17.27 16.77
C ILE A 296 15.43 15.92 16.49
N GLY A 297 14.70 14.98 15.89
CA GLY A 297 15.22 13.66 15.46
C GLY A 297 16.34 13.74 14.43
N LYS A 298 16.54 14.89 13.77
CA LYS A 298 17.68 15.19 12.88
C LYS A 298 18.74 16.08 13.54
N GLY A 299 18.63 16.36 14.84
CA GLY A 299 19.53 17.27 15.55
C GLY A 299 19.33 18.75 15.17
N MET A 300 18.15 19.10 14.64
CA MET A 300 17.82 20.47 14.23
C MET A 300 16.94 21.16 15.27
N PRO A 301 16.98 22.50 15.38
CA PRO A 301 16.07 23.25 16.26
C PRO A 301 14.60 22.99 15.94
N ALA A 302 13.73 23.00 16.95
CA ALA A 302 12.29 22.74 16.81
C ALA A 302 11.55 23.77 15.93
N ASP A 303 12.10 24.97 15.75
CA ASP A 303 11.58 26.04 14.91
C ASP A 303 12.19 26.05 13.48
N THR A 304 12.86 24.96 13.09
CA THR A 304 13.45 24.80 11.76
C THR A 304 12.37 24.93 10.67
N LYS A 305 12.71 25.63 9.59
CA LYS A 305 11.84 25.71 8.42
C LYS A 305 11.80 24.36 7.71
N VAL A 306 10.61 23.94 7.29
CA VAL A 306 10.40 22.65 6.61
C VAL A 306 11.30 22.47 5.38
N GLY A 307 11.53 23.52 4.59
CA GLY A 307 12.44 23.45 3.44
C GLY A 307 13.87 23.06 3.85
N ALA A 308 14.42 23.65 4.92
CA ALA A 308 15.74 23.29 5.43
C ALA A 308 15.80 21.84 5.97
N TYR A 309 14.71 21.37 6.60
CA TYR A 309 14.58 19.98 7.00
C TYR A 309 14.59 19.03 5.78
N MET A 310 13.87 19.36 4.70
CA MET A 310 13.83 18.56 3.48
C MET A 310 15.21 18.53 2.78
N ASP A 311 15.93 19.65 2.79
CA ASP A 311 17.32 19.69 2.29
C ASP A 311 18.24 18.79 3.11
N ALA A 312 18.16 18.84 4.44
CA ALA A 312 18.92 17.96 5.31
C ALA A 312 18.53 16.47 5.13
N ARG A 313 17.23 16.17 5.00
CA ARG A 313 16.71 14.81 4.78
C ARG A 313 17.23 14.20 3.48
N SER A 314 17.23 14.97 2.41
CA SER A 314 17.69 14.52 1.09
C SER A 314 19.21 14.72 0.86
N ALA A 315 19.95 15.25 1.86
CA ALA A 315 21.33 15.70 1.69
C ALA A 315 21.50 16.60 0.45
N ASN A 316 20.66 17.63 0.36
CA ASN A 316 20.56 18.54 -0.77
C ASN A 316 20.31 17.82 -2.12
N GLY A 317 19.42 16.82 -2.12
CA GLY A 317 19.00 16.10 -3.32
C GLY A 317 19.97 15.02 -3.79
N THR A 318 20.90 14.55 -2.94
CA THR A 318 21.88 13.51 -3.30
C THR A 318 21.53 12.12 -2.76
N ARG A 319 20.39 11.97 -2.04
CA ARG A 319 19.91 10.68 -1.53
C ARG A 319 18.38 10.63 -1.40
N GLY A 320 17.87 9.42 -1.25
CA GLY A 320 16.43 9.14 -1.13
C GLY A 320 15.75 9.15 -2.48
N TYR A 321 14.46 9.40 -2.51
CA TYR A 321 13.63 9.30 -3.71
C TYR A 321 14.11 10.14 -4.90
N ILE A 322 14.81 11.25 -4.64
CA ILE A 322 15.28 12.13 -5.71
C ILE A 322 16.33 11.47 -6.63
N VAL A 323 17.10 10.50 -6.13
CA VAL A 323 18.17 9.85 -6.91
C VAL A 323 17.70 8.58 -7.64
N ASP A 324 16.50 8.08 -7.34
CA ASP A 324 15.94 6.91 -8.00
C ASP A 324 14.99 7.35 -9.13
N PRO A 325 15.33 7.10 -10.41
CA PRO A 325 14.49 7.53 -11.52
C PRO A 325 13.12 6.84 -11.55
N HIS A 326 13.00 5.63 -11.04
CA HIS A 326 11.76 4.85 -11.08
C HIS A 326 10.65 5.38 -10.15
N ILE A 327 11.00 6.21 -9.17
CA ILE A 327 10.02 6.93 -8.32
C ILE A 327 9.19 7.94 -9.13
N TRP A 328 9.73 8.41 -10.25
CA TRP A 328 9.16 9.47 -11.08
C TRP A 328 8.45 8.94 -12.33
N GLU A 329 8.25 7.63 -12.38
CA GLU A 329 7.54 6.90 -13.43
C GLU A 329 6.23 6.33 -12.89
N ALA A 330 5.17 6.42 -13.68
CA ALA A 330 3.88 5.83 -13.32
C ALA A 330 3.09 5.45 -14.57
N VAL A 331 1.98 4.75 -14.35
CA VAL A 331 0.96 4.54 -15.38
C VAL A 331 -0.42 4.86 -14.84
N VAL A 332 -1.28 5.40 -15.71
CA VAL A 332 -2.72 5.49 -15.49
C VAL A 332 -3.39 4.40 -16.31
N PRO A 333 -3.84 3.31 -15.67
CA PRO A 333 -4.57 2.27 -16.37
C PRO A 333 -6.00 2.71 -16.71
N GLU A 334 -6.43 2.43 -17.92
CA GLU A 334 -7.81 2.62 -18.38
C GLU A 334 -8.31 1.30 -18.94
N TRP A 335 -9.46 0.82 -18.45
CA TRP A 335 -10.04 -0.42 -18.97
C TRP A 335 -11.56 -0.38 -19.03
N ILE A 336 -12.10 -1.22 -19.88
CA ILE A 336 -13.54 -1.42 -20.06
C ILE A 336 -13.89 -2.80 -19.49
N VAL A 337 -14.96 -2.84 -18.70
CA VAL A 337 -15.57 -4.09 -18.25
C VAL A 337 -16.92 -4.24 -18.95
N ALA A 338 -17.11 -5.34 -19.68
CA ALA A 338 -18.37 -5.70 -20.30
C ALA A 338 -18.65 -7.18 -20.02
N ASP A 339 -19.88 -7.51 -19.63
CA ASP A 339 -20.31 -8.87 -19.25
C ASP A 339 -19.41 -9.50 -18.18
N GLY A 340 -18.96 -8.71 -17.20
CA GLY A 340 -18.09 -9.14 -16.11
C GLY A 340 -16.63 -9.44 -16.54
N LYS A 341 -16.22 -9.11 -17.75
CA LYS A 341 -14.87 -9.35 -18.29
C LYS A 341 -14.21 -8.04 -18.71
N VAL A 342 -12.92 -7.97 -18.50
CA VAL A 342 -12.09 -6.89 -19.07
C VAL A 342 -12.01 -7.07 -20.59
N ARG A 343 -12.37 -6.03 -21.34
CA ARG A 343 -12.40 -6.05 -22.81
C ARG A 343 -11.27 -5.29 -23.47
N ASP A 344 -10.84 -4.22 -22.83
CA ASP A 344 -9.74 -3.39 -23.31
C ASP A 344 -9.00 -2.88 -22.09
N LEU A 345 -7.66 -2.90 -22.11
CA LEU A 345 -6.80 -2.39 -21.06
C LEU A 345 -5.65 -1.63 -21.69
N VAL A 346 -5.66 -0.33 -21.46
CA VAL A 346 -4.67 0.64 -21.96
C VAL A 346 -3.92 1.24 -20.78
N LEU A 347 -2.62 1.39 -20.93
CA LEU A 347 -1.71 1.93 -19.93
C LEU A 347 -1.16 3.25 -20.47
N HIS A 348 -1.55 4.37 -19.84
CA HIS A 348 -1.04 5.69 -20.19
C HIS A 348 0.21 5.98 -19.34
N PRO A 349 1.41 6.07 -19.94
CA PRO A 349 2.62 6.35 -19.18
C PRO A 349 2.63 7.80 -18.70
N VAL A 350 3.04 7.98 -17.45
CA VAL A 350 3.11 9.27 -16.75
C VAL A 350 4.51 9.51 -16.23
N THR A 351 5.01 10.72 -16.41
CA THR A 351 6.26 11.21 -15.81
C THR A 351 5.97 12.29 -14.77
N LEU A 352 6.75 12.30 -13.70
CA LEU A 352 6.68 13.26 -12.60
C LEU A 352 7.86 14.24 -12.57
N GLY A 353 8.66 14.29 -13.63
CA GLY A 353 9.68 15.31 -13.84
C GLY A 353 10.80 15.29 -12.79
N GLN A 354 11.52 14.17 -12.63
CA GLN A 354 12.64 14.03 -11.68
C GLN A 354 13.64 15.21 -11.73
N LYS A 355 13.94 15.69 -12.92
CA LYS A 355 14.95 16.74 -13.17
C LYS A 355 14.38 18.15 -13.07
N ASP A 356 13.09 18.31 -12.84
CA ASP A 356 12.45 19.61 -12.75
C ASP A 356 12.83 20.34 -11.45
N SER A 357 12.53 21.61 -11.38
CA SER A 357 12.65 22.39 -10.14
C SER A 357 11.75 21.82 -9.04
N ARG A 358 12.10 22.02 -7.76
CA ARG A 358 11.30 21.53 -6.62
C ARG A 358 9.81 21.88 -6.72
N SER A 359 9.48 23.04 -7.24
CA SER A 359 8.09 23.50 -7.37
C SER A 359 7.33 22.89 -8.55
N GLN A 360 7.99 22.16 -9.42
CA GLN A 360 7.39 21.50 -10.60
C GLN A 360 7.54 19.98 -10.55
N ARG A 361 8.50 19.51 -9.76
CA ARG A 361 8.75 18.07 -9.58
C ARG A 361 7.59 17.42 -8.84
N GLY A 362 7.16 16.27 -9.31
CA GLY A 362 6.03 15.54 -8.73
C GLY A 362 4.68 15.83 -9.37
N LEU A 363 4.60 16.82 -10.29
CA LEU A 363 3.39 17.08 -11.05
C LEU A 363 3.24 16.08 -12.21
N PRO A 364 2.06 15.48 -12.41
CA PRO A 364 1.85 14.46 -13.44
C PRO A 364 1.80 15.08 -14.84
N ARG A 365 2.50 14.45 -15.77
CA ARG A 365 2.42 14.74 -17.22
C ARG A 365 2.35 13.41 -17.96
N LEU A 366 1.60 13.36 -19.04
CA LEU A 366 1.70 12.23 -19.97
C LEU A 366 3.12 12.19 -20.52
N ALA A 367 3.77 11.04 -20.42
CA ALA A 367 5.08 10.83 -21.01
C ALA A 367 4.94 10.68 -22.53
N GLU A 368 5.89 11.21 -23.28
CA GLU A 368 5.90 11.19 -24.74
C GLU A 368 7.23 10.65 -25.28
N GLY A 369 7.26 10.28 -26.55
CA GLY A 369 8.47 9.88 -27.25
C GLY A 369 9.25 8.75 -26.59
N ASP A 370 10.53 8.96 -26.33
CA ASP A 370 11.41 7.95 -25.75
C ASP A 370 11.17 7.72 -24.25
N GLU A 371 10.69 8.74 -23.53
CA GLU A 371 10.30 8.59 -22.12
C GLU A 371 9.11 7.64 -21.97
N ALA A 372 8.08 7.81 -22.80
CA ALA A 372 6.93 6.90 -22.82
C ALA A 372 7.36 5.45 -23.14
N LYS A 373 8.24 5.29 -24.13
CA LYS A 373 8.77 3.96 -24.49
C LYS A 373 9.55 3.33 -23.35
N ALA A 374 10.39 4.10 -22.63
CA ALA A 374 11.15 3.61 -21.50
C ALA A 374 10.25 3.11 -20.37
N ILE A 375 9.25 3.90 -19.96
CA ILE A 375 8.28 3.53 -18.92
C ILE A 375 7.51 2.27 -19.31
N LEU A 376 7.02 2.19 -20.55
CA LEU A 376 6.25 1.03 -21.03
C LEU A 376 7.13 -0.22 -21.18
N SER A 377 8.41 -0.07 -21.59
CA SER A 377 9.35 -1.19 -21.63
C SER A 377 9.64 -1.71 -20.24
N HIS A 378 9.88 -0.82 -19.29
CA HIS A 378 10.10 -1.17 -17.89
C HIS A 378 8.90 -1.95 -17.32
N LEU A 379 7.68 -1.44 -17.47
CA LEU A 379 6.49 -2.14 -17.01
C LEU A 379 6.26 -3.48 -17.70
N LYS A 380 6.60 -3.58 -18.99
CA LYS A 380 6.56 -4.84 -19.72
C LYS A 380 7.49 -5.88 -19.10
N ASP A 381 8.74 -5.49 -18.80
CA ASP A 381 9.75 -6.39 -18.21
C ASP A 381 9.32 -6.84 -16.81
N LEU A 382 8.77 -5.93 -15.99
CA LEU A 382 8.19 -6.24 -14.68
C LEU A 382 6.97 -7.18 -14.75
N SER A 383 6.25 -7.18 -15.88
CA SER A 383 5.02 -7.97 -16.07
C SER A 383 5.28 -9.33 -16.74
N GLU A 384 6.49 -9.54 -17.28
CA GLU A 384 6.86 -10.80 -17.94
C GLU A 384 6.75 -12.04 -17.02
N PRO A 385 7.19 -11.98 -15.74
CA PRO A 385 7.05 -13.11 -14.81
C PRO A 385 5.61 -13.58 -14.61
N TYR A 386 4.63 -12.68 -14.81
CA TYR A 386 3.19 -12.98 -14.72
C TYR A 386 2.56 -13.40 -16.05
N GLY A 387 3.36 -13.52 -17.12
CA GLY A 387 2.89 -13.87 -18.44
C GLY A 387 2.07 -12.79 -19.14
N THR A 388 2.01 -11.58 -18.60
CA THR A 388 1.26 -10.47 -19.17
C THR A 388 2.04 -9.82 -20.32
N LYS A 389 1.39 -9.71 -21.48
CA LYS A 389 1.99 -9.13 -22.69
C LYS A 389 1.51 -7.70 -22.89
N ILE A 390 2.44 -6.76 -22.84
CA ILE A 390 2.20 -5.35 -23.09
C ILE A 390 2.84 -4.97 -24.42
N GLN A 391 2.06 -4.35 -25.31
CA GLN A 391 2.51 -3.84 -26.60
C GLN A 391 2.45 -2.32 -26.60
N ALA A 392 3.59 -1.67 -26.83
CA ALA A 392 3.63 -0.21 -26.96
C ALA A 392 3.14 0.20 -28.36
N GLU A 393 2.09 0.98 -28.42
CA GLU A 393 1.48 1.49 -29.64
C GLU A 393 1.02 2.96 -29.45
N ASN A 394 1.42 3.86 -30.35
CA ASN A 394 1.00 5.25 -30.33
C ASN A 394 1.17 5.97 -28.97
N GLY A 395 2.27 5.67 -28.25
CA GLY A 395 2.58 6.30 -26.96
C GLY A 395 1.85 5.69 -25.75
N VAL A 396 1.06 4.62 -25.93
CA VAL A 396 0.38 3.90 -24.85
C VAL A 396 0.73 2.42 -24.85
N GLY A 397 0.58 1.75 -23.72
CA GLY A 397 0.70 0.30 -23.59
C GLY A 397 -0.66 -0.38 -23.76
N ARG A 398 -0.78 -1.32 -24.67
CA ARG A 398 -1.97 -2.19 -24.78
C ARG A 398 -1.69 -3.55 -24.23
N VAL A 399 -2.53 -4.00 -23.31
CA VAL A 399 -2.42 -5.33 -22.70
C VAL A 399 -3.18 -6.34 -23.55
N LYS A 400 -2.49 -7.41 -23.96
CA LYS A 400 -3.14 -8.54 -24.64
C LYS A 400 -3.90 -9.39 -23.62
N LEU A 401 -5.20 -9.23 -23.61
CA LEU A 401 -6.11 -10.07 -22.84
C LEU A 401 -6.24 -11.40 -23.58
N GLY A 402 -5.82 -12.51 -22.98
CA GLY A 402 -5.94 -13.84 -23.54
C GLY A 402 -7.40 -14.29 -23.60
N ILE A 403 -8.21 -13.63 -24.41
CA ILE A 403 -9.57 -14.08 -24.71
C ILE A 403 -9.41 -15.24 -25.68
N LYS A 404 -9.54 -16.49 -25.21
CA LYS A 404 -9.92 -17.57 -26.11
C LYS A 404 -11.36 -17.26 -26.54
N GLU A 405 -11.54 -16.94 -27.85
CA GLU A 405 -12.84 -16.86 -28.50
C GLU A 405 -13.67 -18.11 -28.27
#